data_32827fda773576f803dd34ba86f5b15f
#
_entry.id   32827fda773576f803dd34ba86f5b15f
#
_cell.length_a   1.000
_cell.length_b   1.000
_cell.length_c   1.000
_cell.angle_alpha   90.00
_cell.angle_beta   90.00
_cell.angle_gamma   90.00
#
_symmetry.space_group_name_H-M   'P 1'
#
loop_
_entity.id
_entity.type
_entity.pdbx_description
1 polymer ?
#
loop_
_entity_poly.entity_id
_entity_poly.type
_entity_poly.pdbx_seq_one_letter_code
_entity_poly.pdbx_strand_id
1 'polypeptide(L)'
;KFKLRDYQQKFWDDNSSAFEESTGILLEAACGTGKCHGKGTPILMYDGSVKNVEDIRVGDLLMGDDSTPRRVLSLARGHEEMFVVHQKKGIDYTVNRSHILSLQYRPWGFGNKEQHRKDAHNASQYGEVRDICIEDYLKLSKTQKSYLYGYCVPVEYSNREVQIPPYFLGAWLGDGTSRVPHITTDRRDRVLVHYYREIAGMFNCNLELVRQEGNNSNVYKFVGKEIEKGR
;
A
#
# COMPACT_ATOMS: atom_id res chain seq x y z
N LYS A 1 -24.41 13.08 8.51
CA LYS A 1 -23.59 13.85 9.46
C LYS A 1 -23.04 12.88 10.47
N PHE A 2 -21.72 12.73 10.54
CA PHE A 2 -21.03 11.93 11.55
C PHE A 2 -21.22 12.63 12.92
N LYS A 3 -21.70 11.89 13.92
CA LYS A 3 -21.86 12.43 15.28
C LYS A 3 -20.74 11.82 16.12
N LEU A 4 -19.84 12.67 16.61
CA LEU A 4 -18.82 12.27 17.56
C LEU A 4 -19.49 11.78 18.85
N ARG A 5 -18.90 10.80 19.53
CA ARG A 5 -19.29 10.42 20.90
C ARG A 5 -18.85 11.51 21.86
N ASP A 6 -19.51 11.64 23.00
CA ASP A 6 -19.30 12.76 23.95
C ASP A 6 -17.83 12.94 24.34
N TYR A 7 -17.07 11.83 24.55
CA TYR A 7 -15.64 11.89 24.86
C TYR A 7 -14.79 12.31 23.65
N GLN A 8 -15.21 11.99 22.42
CA GLN A 8 -14.54 12.42 21.19
C GLN A 8 -14.79 13.90 20.94
N GLN A 9 -16.02 14.38 21.23
CA GLN A 9 -16.36 15.78 21.18
C GLN A 9 -15.57 16.58 22.21
N LYS A 10 -15.51 16.10 23.46
CA LYS A 10 -14.73 16.74 24.52
C LYS A 10 -13.25 16.81 24.16
N PHE A 11 -12.68 15.72 23.62
CA PHE A 11 -11.29 15.71 23.16
C PHE A 11 -11.07 16.75 22.05
N TRP A 12 -12.00 16.85 21.11
CA TRP A 12 -11.95 17.86 20.04
C TRP A 12 -11.97 19.28 20.63
N ASP A 13 -12.87 19.53 21.55
CA ASP A 13 -13.04 20.85 22.17
C ASP A 13 -11.81 21.24 22.99
N ASP A 14 -11.20 20.28 23.71
CA ASP A 14 -10.00 20.50 24.54
C ASP A 14 -8.71 20.70 23.73
N ASN A 15 -8.67 20.27 22.46
CA ASN A 15 -7.44 20.27 21.63
C ASN A 15 -7.61 21.01 20.30
N SER A 16 -8.71 21.73 20.07
CA SER A 16 -9.02 22.39 18.80
C SER A 16 -7.92 23.38 18.35
N SER A 17 -7.29 24.10 19.28
CA SER A 17 -6.17 25.01 18.98
C SER A 17 -4.92 24.29 18.45
N ALA A 18 -4.65 23.06 18.94
CA ALA A 18 -3.53 22.26 18.43
C ALA A 18 -3.79 21.72 17.00
N PHE A 19 -5.05 21.63 16.58
CA PHE A 19 -5.43 21.25 15.22
C PHE A 19 -5.18 22.39 14.20
N GLU A 20 -5.24 23.63 14.62
CA GLU A 20 -5.02 24.79 13.75
C GLU A 20 -3.54 24.99 13.40
N GLU A 21 -2.63 24.52 14.26
CA GLU A 21 -1.18 24.72 14.12
C GLU A 21 -0.44 23.54 13.47
N SER A 22 -1.11 22.40 13.25
CA SER A 22 -0.44 21.18 12.75
C SER A 22 -1.08 20.64 11.48
N THR A 23 -0.23 20.25 10.51
CA THR A 23 -0.64 19.65 9.23
C THR A 23 -1.18 18.22 9.34
N GLY A 24 -1.24 17.65 10.52
CA GLY A 24 -1.84 16.34 10.76
C GLY A 24 -1.65 15.87 12.20
N ILE A 25 -2.74 15.41 12.82
CA ILE A 25 -2.76 14.88 14.18
C ILE A 25 -3.19 13.43 14.15
N LEU A 26 -2.36 12.52 14.67
CA LEU A 26 -2.79 11.15 14.97
C LEU A 26 -3.42 11.14 16.36
N LEU A 27 -4.72 10.94 16.41
CA LEU A 27 -5.45 10.74 17.66
C LEU A 27 -5.24 9.31 18.16
N GLU A 28 -4.46 9.15 19.21
CA GLU A 28 -4.48 7.93 19.98
C GLU A 28 -5.41 8.13 21.19
N ALA A 29 -6.46 7.36 21.22
CA ALA A 29 -7.41 7.35 22.31
C ALA A 29 -7.14 6.11 23.19
N ALA A 30 -7.42 6.20 24.48
CA ALA A 30 -7.24 5.13 25.47
C ALA A 30 -7.87 3.80 25.02
N CYS A 31 -7.40 2.67 25.56
CA CYS A 31 -8.02 1.35 25.33
C CYS A 31 -9.53 1.43 25.52
N GLY A 32 -10.31 0.95 24.53
CA GLY A 32 -11.77 1.08 24.50
C GLY A 32 -12.30 2.19 23.58
N THR A 33 -11.45 3.04 23.00
CA THR A 33 -11.85 4.11 22.07
C THR A 33 -11.71 3.75 20.60
N GLY A 34 -11.34 2.51 20.26
CA GLY A 34 -11.51 1.95 18.94
C GLY A 34 -10.28 1.89 18.02
N LYS A 35 -9.04 1.99 18.54
CA LYS A 35 -7.84 2.06 17.68
C LYS A 35 -6.65 1.26 18.19
N CYS A 36 -6.83 -0.02 18.55
CA CYS A 36 -5.70 -0.85 18.99
C CYS A 36 -5.35 -1.89 17.94
N HIS A 37 -4.07 -1.93 17.55
CA HIS A 37 -3.48 -2.98 16.74
C HIS A 37 -2.90 -4.09 17.61
N GLY A 38 -2.91 -5.31 17.11
CA GLY A 38 -2.22 -6.44 17.76
C GLY A 38 -0.71 -6.26 17.71
N LYS A 39 -0.03 -6.85 18.71
CA LYS A 39 1.43 -6.88 18.76
C LYS A 39 2.00 -7.46 17.46
N GLY A 40 3.08 -6.88 16.95
CA GLY A 40 3.73 -7.27 15.71
C GLY A 40 3.08 -6.69 14.45
N THR A 41 2.03 -5.86 14.57
CA THR A 41 1.46 -5.19 13.38
C THR A 41 2.47 -4.18 12.82
N PRO A 42 2.84 -4.30 11.51
CA PRO A 42 3.78 -3.39 10.89
C PRO A 42 3.12 -2.02 10.64
N ILE A 43 3.80 -0.97 11.05
CA ILE A 43 3.37 0.42 10.88
C ILE A 43 4.35 1.12 9.95
N LEU A 44 3.83 1.77 8.91
CA LEU A 44 4.61 2.52 7.94
C LEU A 44 4.99 3.88 8.52
N MET A 45 6.29 4.13 8.61
CA MET A 45 6.84 5.40 9.07
C MET A 45 6.94 6.41 7.93
N TYR A 46 6.96 7.68 8.25
CA TYR A 46 7.06 8.76 7.27
C TYR A 46 8.38 8.72 6.45
N ASP A 47 9.45 8.21 7.03
CA ASP A 47 10.74 8.04 6.34
C ASP A 47 10.81 6.81 5.42
N GLY A 48 9.71 6.04 5.32
CA GLY A 48 9.60 4.82 4.53
C GLY A 48 10.08 3.56 5.26
N SER A 49 10.57 3.66 6.48
CA SER A 49 10.85 2.50 7.33
C SER A 49 9.56 1.87 7.86
N VAL A 50 9.66 0.67 8.39
CA VAL A 50 8.55 -0.03 9.03
C VAL A 50 8.95 -0.39 10.45
N LYS A 51 8.10 -0.05 11.42
CA LYS A 51 8.25 -0.45 12.83
C LYS A 51 7.07 -1.31 13.25
N ASN A 52 7.28 -2.22 14.20
CA ASN A 52 6.15 -2.88 14.84
C ASN A 52 5.41 -1.88 15.75
N VAL A 53 4.09 -2.07 15.89
CA VAL A 53 3.24 -1.15 16.69
C VAL A 53 3.73 -0.99 18.13
N GLU A 54 4.29 -2.03 18.72
CA GLU A 54 4.86 -2.01 20.08
C GLU A 54 6.15 -1.19 20.22
N ASP A 55 6.83 -0.94 19.10
CA ASP A 55 8.09 -0.18 19.04
C ASP A 55 7.88 1.30 18.75
N ILE A 56 6.65 1.70 18.43
CA ILE A 56 6.27 3.10 18.22
C ILE A 56 6.41 3.90 19.49
N ARG A 57 6.91 5.12 19.39
CA ARG A 57 7.13 6.05 20.49
C ARG A 57 6.44 7.39 20.25
N VAL A 58 6.11 8.09 21.34
CA VAL A 58 5.63 9.48 21.26
C VAL A 58 6.66 10.33 20.54
N GLY A 59 6.21 11.13 19.58
CA GLY A 59 7.05 11.95 18.72
C GLY A 59 7.45 11.29 17.40
N ASP A 60 7.26 9.97 17.22
CA ASP A 60 7.47 9.30 15.95
C ASP A 60 6.55 9.90 14.87
N LEU A 61 7.01 9.88 13.62
CA LEU A 61 6.25 10.33 12.46
C LEU A 61 5.80 9.13 11.63
N LEU A 62 4.50 8.92 11.57
CA LEU A 62 3.89 7.89 10.74
C LEU A 62 3.56 8.45 9.35
N MET A 63 3.43 7.58 8.36
CA MET A 63 2.94 7.95 7.03
C MET A 63 1.43 8.15 7.06
N GLY A 64 0.98 9.34 6.64
CA GLY A 64 -0.43 9.62 6.42
C GLY A 64 -0.92 9.12 5.06
N ASP A 65 -2.22 8.98 4.92
CA ASP A 65 -2.89 8.59 3.68
C ASP A 65 -2.80 9.66 2.57
N ASP A 66 -2.48 10.87 2.93
CA ASP A 66 -2.19 12.01 2.05
C ASP A 66 -0.69 12.25 1.84
N SER A 67 0.15 11.28 2.22
CA SER A 67 1.62 11.35 2.15
C SER A 67 2.25 12.43 3.04
N THR A 68 1.51 12.94 4.05
CA THR A 68 2.05 13.88 5.04
C THR A 68 2.37 13.18 6.36
N PRO A 69 3.28 13.74 7.20
CA PRO A 69 3.63 13.10 8.46
C PRO A 69 2.49 13.18 9.48
N ARG A 70 2.28 12.11 10.21
CA ARG A 70 1.40 12.02 11.37
C ARG A 70 2.23 11.80 12.62
N ARG A 71 2.30 12.83 13.47
CA ARG A 71 3.06 12.75 14.72
C ARG A 71 2.29 11.94 15.76
N VAL A 72 2.95 10.97 16.37
CA VAL A 72 2.41 10.24 17.52
C VAL A 72 2.41 11.13 18.76
N LEU A 73 1.23 11.44 19.28
CA LEU A 73 1.06 12.32 20.44
C LEU A 73 1.05 11.56 21.76
N SER A 74 0.41 10.38 21.78
CA SER A 74 0.31 9.52 22.96
C SER A 74 0.25 8.05 22.58
N LEU A 75 0.49 7.17 23.53
CA LEU A 75 0.43 5.71 23.34
C LEU A 75 -0.45 5.08 24.43
N ALA A 76 -1.29 4.13 24.03
CA ALA A 76 -2.07 3.33 24.95
C ALA A 76 -1.78 1.84 24.76
N ARG A 77 -1.86 1.07 25.81
CA ARG A 77 -1.71 -0.40 25.81
C ARG A 77 -2.83 -1.03 26.64
N GLY A 78 -3.31 -2.19 26.21
CA GLY A 78 -4.37 -2.89 26.92
C GLY A 78 -4.48 -4.34 26.50
N HIS A 79 -5.46 -5.03 27.09
CA HIS A 79 -5.82 -6.40 26.76
C HIS A 79 -7.31 -6.44 26.43
N GLU A 80 -7.64 -6.83 25.21
CA GLU A 80 -9.02 -6.96 24.69
C GLU A 80 -9.12 -8.19 23.80
N GLU A 81 -10.36 -8.54 23.44
CA GLU A 81 -10.59 -9.53 22.39
C GLU A 81 -10.11 -8.99 21.05
N MET A 82 -9.28 -9.77 20.38
CA MET A 82 -8.63 -9.37 19.13
C MET A 82 -9.19 -10.17 17.96
N PHE A 83 -9.26 -9.52 16.79
CA PHE A 83 -9.76 -10.08 15.55
C PHE A 83 -8.68 -9.99 14.48
N VAL A 84 -8.47 -11.07 13.73
CA VAL A 84 -7.59 -11.08 12.57
C VAL A 84 -8.40 -10.65 11.35
N VAL A 85 -7.98 -9.60 10.70
CA VAL A 85 -8.53 -9.15 9.42
C VAL A 85 -7.79 -9.83 8.28
N HIS A 86 -8.41 -10.84 7.68
CA HIS A 86 -7.85 -11.55 6.53
C HIS A 86 -8.10 -10.77 5.24
N GLN A 87 -7.02 -10.37 4.59
CA GLN A 87 -7.10 -9.66 3.32
C GLN A 87 -6.95 -10.64 2.14
N LYS A 88 -7.73 -10.45 1.08
CA LYS A 88 -7.55 -11.22 -0.17
C LYS A 88 -6.23 -10.88 -0.88
N LYS A 89 -5.77 -9.64 -0.71
CA LYS A 89 -4.48 -9.12 -1.20
C LYS A 89 -3.92 -8.21 -0.12
N GLY A 90 -2.68 -8.40 0.25
CA GLY A 90 -2.03 -7.65 1.32
C GLY A 90 -1.71 -8.52 2.54
N ILE A 91 -1.26 -7.89 3.59
CA ILE A 91 -0.84 -8.54 4.83
C ILE A 91 -2.02 -8.57 5.79
N ASP A 92 -2.29 -9.72 6.41
CA ASP A 92 -3.26 -9.83 7.49
C ASP A 92 -2.81 -8.99 8.68
N TYR A 93 -3.76 -8.40 9.38
CA TYR A 93 -3.46 -7.61 10.57
C TYR A 93 -4.47 -7.88 11.69
N THR A 94 -4.05 -7.66 12.91
CA THR A 94 -4.84 -7.96 14.11
C THR A 94 -5.26 -6.66 14.79
N VAL A 95 -6.54 -6.55 15.14
CA VAL A 95 -7.15 -5.36 15.74
C VAL A 95 -8.15 -5.74 16.82
N ASN A 96 -8.49 -4.80 17.71
CA ASN A 96 -9.50 -5.03 18.74
C ASN A 96 -10.94 -4.88 18.19
N ARG A 97 -11.93 -5.26 18.98
CA ARG A 97 -13.37 -5.25 18.62
C ARG A 97 -13.89 -3.88 18.18
N SER A 98 -13.44 -2.84 18.83
CA SER A 98 -13.87 -1.46 18.56
C SER A 98 -13.08 -0.77 17.47
N HIS A 99 -12.09 -1.44 16.87
CA HIS A 99 -11.28 -0.87 15.79
C HIS A 99 -12.11 -0.49 14.58
N ILE A 100 -11.84 0.69 14.03
CA ILE A 100 -12.52 1.22 12.86
C ILE A 100 -11.76 0.80 11.61
N LEU A 101 -12.43 0.04 10.76
CA LEU A 101 -11.97 -0.31 9.43
C LEU A 101 -12.40 0.79 8.45
N SER A 102 -11.45 1.40 7.76
CA SER A 102 -11.74 2.26 6.61
C SER A 102 -11.88 1.39 5.37
N LEU A 103 -13.10 1.27 4.87
CA LEU A 103 -13.44 0.36 3.79
C LEU A 103 -14.02 1.14 2.60
N GLN A 104 -13.54 0.81 1.40
CA GLN A 104 -14.05 1.39 0.18
C GLN A 104 -15.22 0.56 -0.35
N TYR A 105 -16.35 1.20 -0.59
CA TYR A 105 -17.51 0.55 -1.17
C TYR A 105 -17.36 0.37 -2.68
N ARG A 106 -17.37 -0.89 -3.12
CA ARG A 106 -17.26 -1.28 -4.54
C ARG A 106 -18.29 -2.36 -4.84
N PRO A 107 -19.53 -2.00 -5.17
CA PRO A 107 -20.63 -2.95 -5.40
C PRO A 107 -20.46 -3.84 -6.64
N TRP A 108 -19.37 -3.68 -7.37
CA TRP A 108 -19.07 -4.38 -8.61
C TRP A 108 -18.15 -5.57 -8.35
N GLY A 109 -18.69 -6.64 -7.78
CA GLY A 109 -18.03 -7.94 -7.80
C GLY A 109 -17.98 -8.50 -9.23
N PHE A 110 -17.07 -9.44 -9.49
CA PHE A 110 -16.96 -10.20 -10.74
C PHE A 110 -18.31 -10.90 -11.08
N GLY A 111 -19.22 -10.21 -11.75
CA GLY A 111 -20.51 -10.70 -12.15
C GLY A 111 -21.09 -9.89 -13.29
N ASN A 112 -21.97 -10.51 -14.04
CA ASN A 112 -22.60 -10.05 -15.27
C ASN A 112 -22.94 -8.54 -15.27
N LYS A 113 -22.36 -7.78 -16.18
CA LYS A 113 -22.53 -6.30 -16.32
C LYS A 113 -24.00 -5.85 -16.43
N GLU A 114 -24.89 -6.73 -16.77
CA GLU A 114 -26.33 -6.45 -16.98
C GLU A 114 -27.12 -6.38 -15.66
N GLN A 115 -26.75 -7.21 -14.67
CA GLN A 115 -27.35 -7.18 -13.33
C GLN A 115 -27.00 -5.87 -12.59
N HIS A 116 -25.84 -5.29 -12.89
CA HIS A 116 -25.29 -4.10 -12.23
C HIS A 116 -25.92 -2.78 -12.71
N ARG A 117 -26.51 -2.75 -13.91
CA ARG A 117 -27.23 -1.57 -14.44
C ARG A 117 -28.54 -1.30 -13.71
N LYS A 118 -29.13 -2.30 -13.05
CA LYS A 118 -30.37 -2.16 -12.31
C LYS A 118 -30.20 -1.54 -10.91
N ASP A 119 -28.98 -1.53 -10.39
CA ASP A 119 -28.65 -0.94 -9.10
C ASP A 119 -28.11 0.49 -9.24
N ALA A 120 -28.81 1.35 -9.98
CA ALA A 120 -28.45 2.76 -10.14
C ALA A 120 -28.28 3.49 -8.78
N HIS A 121 -28.95 3.02 -7.74
CA HIS A 121 -28.79 3.53 -6.37
C HIS A 121 -27.41 3.23 -5.78
N ASN A 122 -26.76 2.17 -6.20
CA ASN A 122 -25.42 1.78 -5.72
C ASN A 122 -24.29 2.43 -6.53
N ALA A 123 -24.56 2.89 -7.75
CA ALA A 123 -23.54 3.51 -8.61
C ALA A 123 -23.04 4.86 -8.07
N SER A 124 -23.90 5.61 -7.38
CA SER A 124 -23.53 6.91 -6.77
C SER A 124 -22.60 6.76 -5.56
N GLN A 125 -22.54 5.58 -4.95
CA GLN A 125 -21.73 5.28 -3.76
C GLN A 125 -20.43 4.55 -4.10
N TYR A 126 -20.17 4.28 -5.37
CA TYR A 126 -18.96 3.59 -5.80
C TYR A 126 -17.71 4.41 -5.44
N GLY A 127 -16.79 3.79 -4.72
CA GLY A 127 -15.57 4.44 -4.26
C GLY A 127 -15.68 5.20 -2.95
N GLU A 128 -16.90 5.33 -2.39
CA GLU A 128 -17.11 5.94 -1.07
C GLU A 128 -16.33 5.17 0.00
N VAL A 129 -15.60 5.90 0.83
CA VAL A 129 -14.92 5.33 2.00
C VAL A 129 -15.88 5.35 3.18
N ARG A 130 -16.03 4.20 3.83
CA ARG A 130 -16.89 4.00 5.00
C ARG A 130 -16.07 3.50 6.16
N ASP A 131 -16.19 4.19 7.26
CA ASP A 131 -15.58 3.82 8.53
C ASP A 131 -16.56 2.95 9.33
N ILE A 132 -16.21 1.68 9.52
CA ILE A 132 -17.06 0.68 10.18
C ILE A 132 -16.25 0.01 11.28
N CYS A 133 -16.73 -0.02 12.52
CA CYS A 133 -16.05 -0.77 13.57
C CYS A 133 -16.19 -2.29 13.35
N ILE A 134 -15.24 -3.06 13.88
CA ILE A 134 -15.24 -4.53 13.75
C ILE A 134 -16.57 -5.12 14.22
N GLU A 135 -17.11 -4.65 15.33
CA GLU A 135 -18.37 -5.14 15.87
C GLU A 135 -19.53 -4.98 14.88
N ASP A 136 -19.64 -3.83 14.22
CA ASP A 136 -20.70 -3.59 13.23
C ASP A 136 -20.40 -4.28 11.89
N TYR A 137 -19.13 -4.39 11.50
CA TYR A 137 -18.72 -5.18 10.35
C TYR A 137 -19.13 -6.65 10.49
N LEU A 138 -19.00 -7.25 11.68
CA LEU A 138 -19.38 -8.63 11.92
C LEU A 138 -20.89 -8.87 11.72
N LYS A 139 -21.74 -7.88 12.00
CA LYS A 139 -23.19 -7.94 11.83
C LYS A 139 -23.64 -7.87 10.35
N LEU A 140 -22.76 -7.44 9.45
CA LEU A 140 -23.07 -7.32 8.03
C LEU A 140 -23.29 -8.69 7.38
N SER A 141 -24.23 -8.76 6.43
CA SER A 141 -24.46 -9.94 5.61
C SER A 141 -23.25 -10.26 4.70
N LYS A 142 -23.13 -11.49 4.22
CA LYS A 142 -22.07 -11.89 3.28
C LYS A 142 -22.04 -11.01 2.03
N THR A 143 -23.21 -10.64 1.51
CA THR A 143 -23.34 -9.77 0.33
C THR A 143 -22.80 -8.36 0.63
N GLN A 144 -23.17 -7.76 1.75
CA GLN A 144 -22.66 -6.45 2.15
C GLN A 144 -21.13 -6.48 2.32
N LYS A 145 -20.59 -7.51 2.99
CA LYS A 145 -19.13 -7.70 3.14
C LYS A 145 -18.41 -7.84 1.81
N SER A 146 -19.05 -8.48 0.80
CA SER A 146 -18.42 -8.66 -0.51
C SER A 146 -18.24 -7.36 -1.31
N TYR A 147 -18.93 -6.31 -0.94
CA TYR A 147 -18.84 -4.98 -1.56
C TYR A 147 -17.81 -4.05 -0.87
N LEU A 148 -17.28 -4.47 0.26
CA LEU A 148 -16.36 -3.68 1.06
C LEU A 148 -14.92 -4.17 0.85
N TYR A 149 -14.05 -3.26 0.44
CA TYR A 149 -12.63 -3.50 0.19
C TYR A 149 -11.80 -2.63 1.12
N GLY A 150 -10.66 -3.12 1.59
CA GLY A 150 -9.73 -2.29 2.36
C GLY A 150 -9.39 -1.01 1.58
N TYR A 151 -9.51 0.14 2.22
CA TYR A 151 -9.08 1.41 1.66
C TYR A 151 -7.56 1.42 1.50
N CYS A 152 -7.11 1.74 0.31
CA CYS A 152 -5.69 1.76 -0.03
C CYS A 152 -5.41 2.98 -0.88
N VAL A 153 -4.40 3.74 -0.51
CA VAL A 153 -3.91 4.89 -1.27
C VAL A 153 -2.44 4.70 -1.61
N PRO A 154 -1.98 5.21 -2.76
CA PRO A 154 -0.56 5.32 -3.00
C PRO A 154 0.03 6.36 -2.04
N VAL A 155 1.23 6.12 -1.55
CA VAL A 155 1.97 7.09 -0.76
C VAL A 155 3.17 7.60 -1.56
N GLU A 156 3.44 8.89 -1.43
CA GLU A 156 4.54 9.55 -2.12
C GLU A 156 5.72 9.72 -1.14
N TYR A 157 6.90 9.44 -1.64
CA TYR A 157 8.15 9.69 -0.94
C TYR A 157 8.96 10.72 -1.70
N SER A 158 9.81 11.46 -1.00
CA SER A 158 10.79 12.32 -1.67
C SER A 158 11.67 11.49 -2.61
N ASN A 159 11.97 12.07 -3.78
CA ASN A 159 12.85 11.43 -4.74
C ASN A 159 14.22 11.12 -4.12
N ARG A 160 14.67 9.89 -4.31
CA ARG A 160 16.01 9.45 -3.91
C ARG A 160 16.78 9.05 -5.16
N GLU A 161 18.06 9.40 -5.18
CA GLU A 161 18.95 8.84 -6.19
C GLU A 161 19.06 7.33 -5.98
N VAL A 162 18.88 6.59 -7.05
CA VAL A 162 18.95 5.14 -7.06
C VAL A 162 19.97 4.69 -8.10
N GLN A 163 20.76 3.68 -7.78
CA GLN A 163 21.78 3.15 -8.69
C GLN A 163 21.17 2.43 -9.90
N ILE A 164 20.00 1.83 -9.72
CA ILE A 164 19.26 1.11 -10.77
C ILE A 164 18.03 1.94 -11.12
N PRO A 165 17.84 2.34 -12.39
CA PRO A 165 16.64 3.06 -12.80
C PRO A 165 15.36 2.32 -12.40
N PRO A 166 14.40 2.97 -11.72
CA PRO A 166 13.21 2.31 -11.17
C PRO A 166 12.37 1.57 -12.22
N TYR A 167 12.27 2.12 -13.42
CA TYR A 167 11.57 1.47 -14.53
C TYR A 167 12.24 0.16 -14.93
N PHE A 168 13.58 0.14 -15.01
CA PHE A 168 14.33 -1.08 -15.31
C PHE A 168 14.17 -2.12 -14.19
N LEU A 169 14.22 -1.69 -12.93
CA LEU A 169 13.99 -2.58 -11.80
C LEU A 169 12.59 -3.21 -11.86
N GLY A 170 11.57 -2.42 -12.17
CA GLY A 170 10.21 -2.93 -12.35
C GLY A 170 10.09 -3.94 -13.49
N ALA A 171 10.69 -3.65 -14.65
CA ALA A 171 10.75 -4.58 -15.77
C ALA A 171 11.52 -5.86 -15.43
N TRP A 172 12.62 -5.73 -14.69
CA TRP A 172 13.39 -6.90 -14.23
C TRP A 172 12.62 -7.77 -13.26
N LEU A 173 11.88 -7.20 -12.33
CA LEU A 173 11.06 -7.95 -11.36
C LEU A 173 9.89 -8.68 -12.04
N GLY A 174 9.39 -8.16 -13.17
CA GLY A 174 8.36 -8.82 -13.97
C GLY A 174 8.90 -9.94 -14.87
N ASP A 175 9.89 -9.63 -15.69
CA ASP A 175 10.32 -10.45 -16.82
C ASP A 175 11.80 -10.89 -16.78
N GLY A 176 12.51 -10.52 -15.72
CA GLY A 176 13.91 -10.90 -15.50
C GLY A 176 14.06 -12.29 -14.88
N THR A 177 15.20 -12.89 -15.11
CA THR A 177 15.55 -14.20 -14.55
C THR A 177 16.41 -14.03 -13.29
N SER A 178 16.02 -14.65 -12.18
CA SER A 178 16.69 -14.48 -10.88
C SER A 178 18.10 -15.08 -10.79
N ARG A 179 18.44 -16.05 -11.63
CA ARG A 179 19.72 -16.80 -11.57
C ARG A 179 20.77 -16.33 -12.55
N VAL A 180 20.37 -15.67 -13.62
CA VAL A 180 21.25 -15.23 -14.70
C VAL A 180 20.79 -13.86 -15.20
N PRO A 181 21.67 -13.03 -15.74
CA PRO A 181 21.35 -11.69 -16.19
C PRO A 181 20.55 -11.69 -17.52
N HIS A 182 19.43 -12.39 -17.55
CA HIS A 182 18.56 -12.51 -18.70
C HIS A 182 17.23 -11.81 -18.45
N ILE A 183 16.69 -11.18 -19.48
CA ILE A 183 15.36 -10.57 -19.46
C ILE A 183 14.58 -11.00 -20.70
N THR A 184 13.30 -11.33 -20.52
CA THR A 184 12.41 -11.75 -21.62
C THR A 184 11.56 -10.57 -22.05
N THR A 185 11.32 -10.38 -23.35
CA THR A 185 10.40 -9.36 -23.86
C THR A 185 9.77 -9.79 -25.17
N ASP A 186 8.63 -9.21 -25.54
CA ASP A 186 8.03 -9.41 -26.85
C ASP A 186 8.98 -8.85 -27.94
N ARG A 187 9.27 -9.64 -28.98
CA ARG A 187 10.17 -9.23 -30.06
C ARG A 187 9.68 -8.02 -30.87
N ARG A 188 8.38 -7.71 -30.78
CA ARG A 188 7.76 -6.55 -31.43
C ARG A 188 7.95 -5.27 -30.62
N ASP A 189 8.27 -5.39 -29.33
CA ASP A 189 8.51 -4.23 -28.46
C ASP A 189 9.93 -3.69 -28.65
N ARG A 190 10.11 -2.98 -29.76
CA ARG A 190 11.40 -2.38 -30.10
C ARG A 190 11.81 -1.26 -29.14
N VAL A 191 10.83 -0.58 -28.56
CA VAL A 191 11.07 0.52 -27.61
C VAL A 191 11.71 -0.02 -26.35
N LEU A 192 11.16 -1.11 -25.81
CA LEU A 192 11.69 -1.75 -24.61
C LEU A 192 13.08 -2.36 -24.85
N VAL A 193 13.30 -2.99 -26.03
CA VAL A 193 14.62 -3.51 -26.39
C VAL A 193 15.65 -2.39 -26.53
N HIS A 194 15.26 -1.23 -27.08
CA HIS A 194 16.13 -0.06 -27.18
C HIS A 194 16.51 0.44 -25.78
N TYR A 195 15.54 0.59 -24.91
CA TYR A 195 15.74 0.97 -23.52
C TYR A 195 16.70 0.01 -22.79
N TYR A 196 16.56 -1.30 -22.97
CA TYR A 196 17.49 -2.27 -22.36
C TYR A 196 18.93 -2.13 -22.87
N ARG A 197 19.13 -1.69 -24.14
CA ARG A 197 20.47 -1.38 -24.65
C ARG A 197 21.08 -0.16 -23.99
N GLU A 198 20.28 0.87 -23.75
CA GLU A 198 20.72 2.08 -23.01
C GLU A 198 21.12 1.70 -21.59
N ILE A 199 20.29 0.91 -20.89
CA ILE A 199 20.59 0.40 -19.56
C ILE A 199 21.88 -0.45 -19.57
N ALA A 200 22.04 -1.33 -20.52
CA ALA A 200 23.28 -2.12 -20.67
C ALA A 200 24.52 -1.20 -20.79
N GLY A 201 24.40 -0.13 -21.59
CA GLY A 201 25.46 0.87 -21.72
C GLY A 201 25.80 1.57 -20.41
N MET A 202 24.79 1.95 -19.60
CA MET A 202 24.99 2.58 -18.28
C MET A 202 25.78 1.68 -17.32
N PHE A 203 25.61 0.37 -17.40
CA PHE A 203 26.30 -0.62 -16.54
C PHE A 203 27.53 -1.24 -17.21
N ASN A 204 28.07 -0.62 -18.24
CA ASN A 204 29.21 -1.14 -19.01
C ASN A 204 29.00 -2.59 -19.51
N CYS A 205 27.78 -2.86 -19.97
CA CYS A 205 27.38 -4.16 -20.53
C CYS A 205 26.98 -4.00 -22.00
N ASN A 206 26.92 -5.13 -22.72
CA ASN A 206 26.24 -5.28 -23.99
C ASN A 206 24.94 -6.06 -23.78
N LEU A 207 23.93 -5.78 -24.59
CA LEU A 207 22.69 -6.57 -24.63
C LEU A 207 22.77 -7.53 -25.83
N GLU A 208 22.79 -8.82 -25.56
CA GLU A 208 22.87 -9.87 -26.56
C GLU A 208 21.57 -10.68 -26.63
N LEU A 209 21.12 -11.03 -27.82
CA LEU A 209 20.01 -11.96 -28.02
C LEU A 209 20.52 -13.39 -27.77
N VAL A 210 19.92 -14.07 -26.77
CA VAL A 210 20.31 -15.44 -26.40
C VAL A 210 19.48 -16.46 -27.18
N ARG A 211 18.16 -16.28 -27.19
CA ARG A 211 17.26 -17.20 -27.85
C ARG A 211 15.91 -16.53 -28.14
N GLN A 212 15.18 -17.11 -29.09
CA GLN A 212 13.79 -16.79 -29.35
C GLN A 212 12.93 -17.89 -28.72
N GLU A 213 12.02 -17.52 -27.82
CA GLU A 213 11.07 -18.43 -27.18
C GLU A 213 9.69 -18.27 -27.80
N GLY A 214 9.11 -19.41 -28.25
CA GLY A 214 7.78 -19.42 -28.83
C GLY A 214 7.65 -18.50 -30.04
N ASN A 215 6.43 -18.05 -30.30
CA ASN A 215 6.15 -17.26 -31.52
C ASN A 215 6.50 -15.77 -31.39
N ASN A 216 6.61 -15.21 -30.20
CA ASN A 216 6.74 -13.76 -30.02
C ASN A 216 7.74 -13.31 -28.96
N SER A 217 8.39 -14.19 -28.20
CA SER A 217 9.28 -13.79 -27.11
C SER A 217 10.75 -13.96 -27.46
N ASN A 218 11.55 -12.98 -27.07
CA ASN A 218 12.99 -12.99 -27.15
C ASN A 218 13.59 -12.94 -25.75
N VAL A 219 14.66 -13.69 -25.53
CA VAL A 219 15.46 -13.60 -24.30
C VAL A 219 16.76 -12.88 -24.60
N TYR A 220 16.99 -11.82 -23.86
CA TYR A 220 18.21 -11.02 -23.95
C TYR A 220 19.07 -11.23 -22.70
N LYS A 221 20.38 -11.16 -22.88
CA LYS A 221 21.41 -11.29 -21.83
C LYS A 221 22.22 -10.01 -21.72
N PHE A 222 22.45 -9.55 -20.50
CA PHE A 222 23.42 -8.50 -20.20
C PHE A 222 24.81 -9.13 -20.04
N VAL A 223 25.76 -8.73 -20.88
CA VAL A 223 27.13 -9.26 -20.91
C VAL A 223 28.07 -8.12 -20.61
N GLY A 224 28.87 -8.25 -19.53
CA GLY A 224 29.89 -7.26 -19.20
C GLY A 224 30.88 -7.07 -20.34
N LYS A 225 31.25 -5.82 -20.64
CA LYS A 225 32.36 -5.53 -21.57
C LYS A 225 33.67 -5.90 -20.89
N GLU A 226 34.56 -6.57 -21.62
CA GLU A 226 35.89 -6.84 -21.13
C GLU A 226 36.59 -5.50 -20.82
N ILE A 227 37.11 -5.36 -19.62
CA ILE A 227 37.98 -4.25 -19.27
C ILE A 227 39.32 -4.62 -19.89
N GLU A 228 39.75 -3.92 -20.96
CA GLU A 228 41.11 -4.01 -21.46
C GLU A 228 42.03 -3.74 -20.29
N LYS A 229 42.70 -4.79 -19.79
CA LYS A 229 43.79 -4.63 -18.86
C LYS A 229 44.90 -3.92 -19.63
N GLY A 230 45.04 -2.61 -19.42
CA GLY A 230 46.14 -1.84 -19.94
C GLY A 230 47.44 -2.54 -19.62
N ARG A 231 48.22 -2.74 -20.67
CA ARG A 231 49.62 -3.21 -20.58
C ARG A 231 50.50 -2.16 -19.91
#